data_ac20433fe7d73b066a4b7186c8917da5
#
_entry.id   ac20433fe7d73b066a4b7186c8917da5
#
_cell.length_a   1.000
_cell.length_b   1.000
_cell.length_c   1.000
_cell.angle_alpha   90.00
_cell.angle_beta   90.00
_cell.angle_gamma   90.00
#
_symmetry.space_group_name_H-M   'P 1'
#
loop_
_entity.id
_entity.type
_entity.pdbx_description
1 polymer ?
#
loop_
_entity_poly.entity_id
_entity_poly.type
_entity_poly.pdbx_seq_one_letter_code
_entity_poly.pdbx_strand_id
1 'polypeptide(L)'
;MDSCIFEGKVVHTRAEPIAHSFNYRIFMMFLKLNEIDKIFDRYFLWGTGKYSFARFRRSDHIGPEDIPIDAHIRDLVFKETKKTIKGDIFLLTNLSYFGYCFNPISIYYCYDENEKLDVIVAEVTNTPWGETCTYVLTDNLLSNDDKLRRFQPIKKMHVSPFMSMEVDYDWFFNEPAEKLTVKMSNSKKNKTFFNASIGLKRVSISSLSLARMLIMYPLITLKIIFGIHFQALKLWLKKCPFYVHPAKRKTNT
;
A
#
# COMPACT_ATOMS: atom_id res chain seq x y z
N MET A 1 -17.38 10.82 -2.52
CA MET A 1 -17.08 9.39 -2.15
C MET A 1 -17.00 9.29 -0.64
N ASP A 2 -17.31 8.13 -0.03
CA ASP A 2 -17.32 7.96 1.43
C ASP A 2 -16.26 6.96 1.85
N SER A 3 -15.79 7.09 3.10
CA SER A 3 -14.93 6.12 3.76
C SER A 3 -15.58 4.75 3.79
N CYS A 4 -14.80 3.69 3.54
CA CYS A 4 -15.31 2.33 3.47
C CYS A 4 -14.22 1.30 3.81
N ILE A 5 -14.61 0.04 3.84
CA ILE A 5 -13.70 -1.11 3.86
C ILE A 5 -13.56 -1.63 2.44
N PHE A 6 -12.37 -2.05 2.07
CA PHE A 6 -12.12 -2.83 0.87
C PHE A 6 -11.65 -4.23 1.26
N GLU A 7 -12.38 -5.28 0.87
CA GLU A 7 -12.08 -6.67 1.21
C GLU A 7 -11.83 -7.51 -0.04
N GLY A 8 -10.83 -8.37 -0.04
CA GLY A 8 -10.55 -9.24 -1.16
C GLY A 8 -9.26 -10.04 -1.04
N LYS A 9 -8.42 -9.99 -2.07
CA LYS A 9 -7.20 -10.81 -2.14
C LYS A 9 -6.02 -9.99 -2.64
N VAL A 10 -4.85 -10.35 -2.12
CA VAL A 10 -3.56 -10.04 -2.71
C VAL A 10 -3.01 -11.30 -3.38
N VAL A 11 -2.41 -11.15 -4.55
CA VAL A 11 -1.79 -12.23 -5.32
C VAL A 11 -0.39 -11.78 -5.71
N HIS A 12 0.60 -12.64 -5.47
CA HIS A 12 1.95 -12.47 -5.96
C HIS A 12 2.30 -13.63 -6.89
N THR A 13 2.87 -13.31 -8.04
CA THR A 13 3.31 -14.29 -9.01
C THR A 13 4.70 -13.93 -9.51
N ARG A 14 5.63 -14.83 -9.34
CA ARG A 14 6.98 -14.76 -9.88
C ARG A 14 7.16 -15.84 -10.93
N ALA A 15 7.58 -15.49 -12.14
CA ALA A 15 7.92 -16.42 -13.19
C ALA A 15 9.41 -16.78 -13.16
N GLU A 16 10.28 -15.79 -12.93
CA GLU A 16 11.72 -15.94 -12.97
C GLU A 16 12.42 -15.33 -11.75
N PRO A 17 13.63 -15.79 -11.38
CA PRO A 17 14.35 -16.97 -11.92
C PRO A 17 13.75 -18.30 -11.48
N ILE A 18 12.86 -18.28 -10.48
CA ILE A 18 12.18 -19.44 -9.92
C ILE A 18 10.69 -19.15 -9.83
N ALA A 19 9.87 -20.01 -10.46
CA ALA A 19 8.44 -19.87 -10.42
C ALA A 19 7.90 -20.02 -8.98
N HIS A 20 7.15 -19.02 -8.55
CA HIS A 20 6.56 -18.98 -7.22
C HIS A 20 5.31 -18.11 -7.20
N SER A 21 4.19 -18.65 -6.72
CA SER A 21 2.94 -17.91 -6.60
C SER A 21 2.29 -18.18 -5.27
N PHE A 22 1.63 -17.16 -4.72
CA PHE A 22 0.83 -17.26 -3.51
C PHE A 22 -0.26 -16.19 -3.48
N ASN A 23 -1.30 -16.45 -2.73
CA ASN A 23 -2.35 -15.48 -2.47
C ASN A 23 -2.87 -15.62 -1.04
N TYR A 24 -3.47 -14.52 -0.54
CA TYR A 24 -4.20 -14.52 0.73
C TYR A 24 -5.29 -13.46 0.74
N ARG A 25 -6.28 -13.68 1.60
CA ARG A 25 -7.33 -12.72 1.83
C ARG A 25 -6.83 -11.59 2.72
N ILE A 26 -7.20 -10.37 2.36
CA ILE A 26 -6.93 -9.16 3.12
C ILE A 26 -8.17 -8.27 3.15
N PHE A 27 -8.19 -7.34 4.07
CA PHE A 27 -9.01 -6.14 3.95
C PHE A 27 -8.12 -4.92 4.22
N MET A 28 -8.53 -3.77 3.71
CA MET A 28 -7.89 -2.48 3.93
C MET A 28 -8.97 -1.44 4.21
N MET A 29 -8.66 -0.44 5.02
CA MET A 29 -9.54 0.70 5.22
C MET A 29 -9.27 1.73 4.13
N PHE A 30 -10.34 2.32 3.60
CA PHE A 30 -10.29 3.45 2.69
C PHE A 30 -10.94 4.64 3.40
N LEU A 31 -10.10 5.57 3.83
CA LEU A 31 -10.47 6.61 4.78
C LEU A 31 -10.29 8.00 4.17
N LYS A 32 -11.29 8.83 4.23
CA LYS A 32 -11.21 10.25 3.91
C LYS A 32 -10.42 10.96 5.00
N LEU A 33 -9.30 11.59 4.66
CA LEU A 33 -8.33 12.06 5.66
C LEU A 33 -8.89 13.15 6.58
N ASN A 34 -9.72 14.04 6.07
CA ASN A 34 -10.33 15.12 6.85
C ASN A 34 -11.46 14.64 7.80
N GLU A 35 -11.86 13.36 7.73
CA GLU A 35 -12.90 12.77 8.57
C GLU A 35 -12.35 11.71 9.54
N ILE A 36 -11.05 11.40 9.49
CA ILE A 36 -10.44 10.27 10.20
C ILE A 36 -10.76 10.28 11.70
N ASP A 37 -10.74 11.44 12.33
CA ASP A 37 -11.00 11.57 13.77
C ASP A 37 -12.45 11.27 14.14
N LYS A 38 -13.39 11.36 13.20
CA LYS A 38 -14.83 11.20 13.43
C LYS A 38 -15.40 9.90 12.91
N ILE A 39 -14.73 9.25 11.95
CA ILE A 39 -15.23 8.02 11.28
C ILE A 39 -15.58 6.94 12.29
N PHE A 40 -14.78 6.83 13.36
CA PHE A 40 -14.88 5.75 14.34
C PHE A 40 -15.58 6.13 15.65
N ASP A 41 -16.06 7.36 15.82
CA ASP A 41 -16.66 7.85 17.09
C ASP A 41 -17.81 6.97 17.62
N ARG A 42 -18.48 6.25 16.71
CA ARG A 42 -19.62 5.37 17.04
C ARG A 42 -19.21 3.91 17.30
N TYR A 43 -17.90 3.59 17.17
CA TYR A 43 -17.44 2.20 17.17
C TYR A 43 -16.44 1.94 18.29
N PHE A 44 -16.87 1.26 19.34
CA PHE A 44 -16.10 1.05 20.57
C PHE A 44 -14.70 0.42 20.36
N LEU A 45 -14.55 -0.53 19.41
CA LEU A 45 -13.29 -1.25 19.18
C LEU A 45 -12.39 -0.59 18.14
N TRP A 46 -12.88 0.45 17.43
CA TRP A 46 -12.20 1.14 16.35
C TRP A 46 -12.07 2.62 16.70
N GLY A 47 -10.94 3.25 16.36
CA GLY A 47 -10.76 4.66 16.66
C GLY A 47 -9.36 5.19 16.37
N THR A 48 -9.10 6.41 16.85
CA THR A 48 -7.78 7.03 16.88
C THR A 48 -7.16 6.97 18.28
N GLY A 49 -7.97 6.69 19.30
CA GLY A 49 -7.58 6.66 20.70
C GLY A 49 -6.71 5.48 21.11
N LYS A 50 -5.95 5.65 22.21
CA LYS A 50 -4.96 4.67 22.71
C LYS A 50 -5.56 3.30 23.04
N TYR A 51 -6.83 3.25 23.42
CA TYR A 51 -7.50 2.03 23.92
C TYR A 51 -8.29 1.27 22.85
N SER A 52 -8.32 1.77 21.59
CA SER A 52 -8.98 1.06 20.50
C SER A 52 -8.18 -0.16 20.04
N PHE A 53 -8.86 -1.29 19.81
CA PHE A 53 -8.22 -2.52 19.31
C PHE A 53 -7.72 -2.37 17.88
N ALA A 54 -8.54 -1.72 17.04
CA ALA A 54 -8.16 -1.31 15.68
C ALA A 54 -8.09 0.22 15.67
N ARG A 55 -6.92 0.78 15.39
CA ARG A 55 -6.77 2.22 15.46
C ARG A 55 -5.92 2.79 14.34
N PHE A 56 -6.31 3.97 13.89
CA PHE A 56 -5.45 4.82 13.09
C PHE A 56 -4.43 5.52 14.00
N ARG A 57 -3.15 5.41 13.68
CA ARG A 57 -2.08 6.16 14.36
C ARG A 57 -1.33 6.99 13.33
N ARG A 58 -1.11 8.27 13.63
CA ARG A 58 -0.34 9.16 12.76
C ARG A 58 1.09 8.66 12.54
N SER A 59 1.71 8.11 13.58
CA SER A 59 3.07 7.54 13.55
C SER A 59 3.24 6.31 12.67
N ASP A 60 2.16 5.67 12.23
CA ASP A 60 2.23 4.51 11.32
C ASP A 60 2.38 4.93 9.85
N HIS A 61 2.42 6.24 9.56
CA HIS A 61 2.43 6.82 8.22
C HIS A 61 3.54 7.85 8.06
N ILE A 62 3.88 8.15 6.80
CA ILE A 62 4.95 9.09 6.45
C ILE A 62 4.78 10.48 7.03
N GLY A 63 5.91 11.14 7.23
CA GLY A 63 6.02 12.53 7.70
C GLY A 63 6.01 12.67 9.21
N PRO A 64 6.23 13.88 9.71
CA PRO A 64 6.25 14.20 11.14
C PRO A 64 4.91 13.92 11.81
N GLU A 65 4.93 13.41 13.04
CA GLU A 65 3.72 13.04 13.79
C GLU A 65 2.86 14.24 14.21
N ASP A 66 3.48 15.39 14.40
CA ASP A 66 2.86 16.66 14.77
C ASP A 66 2.16 17.37 13.58
N ILE A 67 2.41 16.93 12.35
CA ILE A 67 1.74 17.47 11.16
C ILE A 67 0.59 16.54 10.75
N PRO A 68 -0.64 17.07 10.57
CA PRO A 68 -1.75 16.28 10.04
C PRO A 68 -1.37 15.61 8.71
N ILE A 69 -1.76 14.35 8.55
CA ILE A 69 -1.36 13.56 7.38
C ILE A 69 -1.87 14.17 6.06
N ASP A 70 -3.05 14.77 6.06
CA ASP A 70 -3.62 15.48 4.91
C ASP A 70 -2.71 16.63 4.48
N ALA A 71 -2.29 17.48 5.44
CA ALA A 71 -1.39 18.60 5.18
C ALA A 71 -0.02 18.13 4.67
N HIS A 72 0.52 17.04 5.27
CA HIS A 72 1.80 16.47 4.83
C HIS A 72 1.74 15.94 3.39
N ILE A 73 0.68 15.24 3.01
CA ILE A 73 0.53 14.71 1.64
C ILE A 73 0.37 15.84 0.63
N ARG A 74 -0.38 16.91 0.94
CA ARG A 74 -0.49 18.10 0.07
C ARG A 74 0.86 18.77 -0.16
N ASP A 75 1.62 18.96 0.91
CA ASP A 75 2.97 19.55 0.86
C ASP A 75 3.93 18.65 0.04
N LEU A 76 3.92 17.34 0.26
CA LEU A 76 4.72 16.37 -0.48
C LEU A 76 4.43 16.44 -1.99
N VAL A 77 3.15 16.41 -2.36
CA VAL A 77 2.74 16.51 -3.77
C VAL A 77 3.20 17.84 -4.37
N PHE A 78 3.00 18.95 -3.66
CA PHE A 78 3.44 20.26 -4.13
C PHE A 78 4.96 20.33 -4.30
N LYS A 79 5.73 19.81 -3.36
CA LYS A 79 7.20 19.80 -3.43
C LYS A 79 7.72 19.02 -4.64
N GLU A 80 7.14 17.84 -4.90
CA GLU A 80 7.61 16.97 -5.98
C GLU A 80 7.08 17.36 -7.36
N THR A 81 5.87 17.93 -7.47
CA THR A 81 5.18 18.11 -8.75
C THR A 81 4.79 19.57 -9.07
N LYS A 82 4.87 20.45 -8.08
CA LYS A 82 4.32 21.84 -8.12
C LYS A 82 2.78 21.89 -8.29
N LYS A 83 2.09 20.77 -8.20
CA LYS A 83 0.62 20.71 -8.22
C LYS A 83 0.07 20.96 -6.82
N THR A 84 -1.01 21.73 -6.73
CA THR A 84 -1.75 21.96 -5.48
C THR A 84 -3.01 21.10 -5.49
N ILE A 85 -3.09 20.16 -4.56
CA ILE A 85 -4.30 19.34 -4.36
C ILE A 85 -5.33 20.18 -3.62
N LYS A 86 -6.51 20.41 -4.21
CA LYS A 86 -7.59 21.21 -3.62
C LYS A 86 -8.76 20.36 -3.09
N GLY A 87 -8.97 19.18 -3.68
CA GLY A 87 -10.03 18.27 -3.31
C GLY A 87 -9.68 17.37 -2.12
N ASP A 88 -10.48 16.35 -1.92
CA ASP A 88 -10.32 15.37 -0.85
C ASP A 88 -9.13 14.42 -1.09
N ILE A 89 -8.55 13.94 -0.01
CA ILE A 89 -7.54 12.88 -0.03
C ILE A 89 -8.09 11.67 0.71
N PHE A 90 -8.05 10.51 0.05
CA PHE A 90 -8.42 9.23 0.64
C PHE A 90 -7.20 8.34 0.81
N LEU A 91 -7.12 7.67 1.93
CA LEU A 91 -6.03 6.76 2.29
C LEU A 91 -6.53 5.32 2.30
N LEU A 92 -5.95 4.49 1.44
CA LEU A 92 -6.09 3.03 1.48
C LEU A 92 -4.95 2.45 2.31
N THR A 93 -5.25 1.86 3.46
CA THR A 93 -4.23 1.38 4.41
C THR A 93 -4.76 0.28 5.33
N ASN A 94 -3.86 -0.43 6.01
CA ASN A 94 -4.20 -1.20 7.20
C ASN A 94 -4.03 -0.32 8.45
N LEU A 95 -4.90 -0.52 9.44
CA LEU A 95 -4.76 0.12 10.74
C LEU A 95 -3.80 -0.66 11.65
N SER A 96 -3.46 -0.07 12.78
CA SER A 96 -2.84 -0.79 13.89
C SER A 96 -3.88 -1.68 14.58
N TYR A 97 -3.61 -2.98 14.67
CA TYR A 97 -4.46 -3.94 15.37
C TYR A 97 -3.75 -4.45 16.61
N PHE A 98 -4.40 -4.35 17.76
CA PHE A 98 -3.82 -4.75 19.06
C PHE A 98 -2.46 -4.05 19.34
N GLY A 99 -2.33 -2.79 18.92
CA GLY A 99 -1.12 -1.99 19.12
C GLY A 99 -0.02 -2.20 18.09
N TYR A 100 -0.19 -3.11 17.13
CA TYR A 100 0.79 -3.40 16.10
C TYR A 100 0.30 -3.07 14.70
N CYS A 101 1.07 -2.26 13.96
CA CYS A 101 0.81 -1.91 12.57
C CYS A 101 1.86 -2.51 11.65
N PHE A 102 1.41 -2.99 10.50
CA PHE A 102 2.30 -3.38 9.42
C PHE A 102 1.62 -3.12 8.06
N ASN A 103 2.15 -2.16 7.34
CA ASN A 103 1.68 -1.77 6.01
C ASN A 103 2.81 -1.92 4.99
N PRO A 104 2.81 -2.97 4.15
CA PRO A 104 3.73 -3.05 3.02
C PRO A 104 3.49 -1.95 2.00
N ILE A 105 2.25 -1.48 1.91
CA ILE A 105 1.84 -0.37 1.05
C ILE A 105 0.64 0.37 1.64
N SER A 106 0.72 1.70 1.66
CA SER A 106 -0.41 2.61 1.82
C SER A 106 -0.53 3.47 0.58
N ILE A 107 -1.77 3.77 0.15
CA ILE A 107 -2.00 4.50 -1.09
C ILE A 107 -2.93 5.68 -0.81
N TYR A 108 -2.48 6.87 -1.16
CA TYR A 108 -3.25 8.10 -1.06
C TYR A 108 -3.79 8.47 -2.43
N TYR A 109 -5.11 8.54 -2.55
CA TYR A 109 -5.83 8.99 -3.74
C TYR A 109 -6.20 10.46 -3.55
N CYS A 110 -5.54 11.35 -4.28
CA CYS A 110 -5.69 12.80 -4.17
C CYS A 110 -6.58 13.31 -5.31
N TYR A 111 -7.69 13.95 -4.96
CA TYR A 111 -8.67 14.47 -5.90
C TYR A 111 -8.50 15.97 -6.11
N ASP A 112 -8.92 16.47 -7.25
CA ASP A 112 -9.04 17.88 -7.53
C ASP A 112 -10.37 18.46 -7.00
N GLU A 113 -10.59 19.76 -7.22
CA GLU A 113 -11.82 20.47 -6.81
C GLU A 113 -13.09 19.99 -7.52
N ASN A 114 -12.97 19.26 -8.64
CA ASN A 114 -14.06 18.69 -9.42
C ASN A 114 -14.28 17.20 -9.10
N GLU A 115 -13.76 16.71 -7.98
CA GLU A 115 -13.82 15.31 -7.56
C GLU A 115 -13.18 14.32 -8.56
N LYS A 116 -12.26 14.79 -9.42
CA LYS A 116 -11.51 13.94 -10.34
C LYS A 116 -10.18 13.54 -9.70
N LEU A 117 -9.85 12.26 -9.78
CA LEU A 117 -8.55 11.77 -9.31
C LEU A 117 -7.41 12.43 -10.09
N ASP A 118 -6.52 13.15 -9.42
CA ASP A 118 -5.41 13.89 -10.04
C ASP A 118 -4.05 13.23 -9.76
N VAL A 119 -3.77 12.91 -8.49
CA VAL A 119 -2.48 12.36 -8.07
C VAL A 119 -2.70 11.10 -7.21
N ILE A 120 -1.81 10.12 -7.37
CA ILE A 120 -1.71 8.98 -6.46
C ILE A 120 -0.35 9.05 -5.76
N VAL A 121 -0.35 8.94 -4.42
CA VAL A 121 0.88 8.79 -3.65
C VAL A 121 0.92 7.37 -3.09
N ALA A 122 1.96 6.61 -3.43
CA ALA A 122 2.17 5.28 -2.89
C ALA A 122 3.32 5.31 -1.86
N GLU A 123 3.00 4.99 -0.61
CA GLU A 123 3.92 4.79 0.49
C GLU A 123 4.23 3.30 0.59
N VAL A 124 5.47 2.91 0.31
CA VAL A 124 5.91 1.51 0.29
C VAL A 124 6.92 1.28 1.40
N THR A 125 6.68 0.26 2.23
CA THR A 125 7.59 -0.13 3.32
C THR A 125 8.15 -1.52 3.04
N ASN A 126 9.47 -1.65 3.09
CA ASN A 126 10.10 -2.96 2.97
C ASN A 126 10.11 -3.69 4.33
N THR A 127 9.82 -4.97 4.30
CA THR A 127 9.71 -5.78 5.53
C THR A 127 11.05 -6.07 6.20
N PRO A 128 12.14 -6.40 5.46
CA PRO A 128 13.37 -6.84 6.12
C PRO A 128 14.10 -5.73 6.86
N TRP A 129 13.93 -4.47 6.44
CA TRP A 129 14.72 -3.33 6.95
C TRP A 129 13.87 -2.23 7.56
N GLY A 130 12.54 -2.25 7.36
CA GLY A 130 11.63 -1.22 7.85
C GLY A 130 11.79 0.16 7.18
N GLU A 131 12.43 0.19 6.00
CA GLU A 131 12.58 1.42 5.24
C GLU A 131 11.30 1.77 4.51
N THR A 132 10.95 3.04 4.49
CA THR A 132 9.77 3.57 3.78
C THR A 132 10.20 4.50 2.65
N CYS A 133 9.53 4.40 1.51
CA CYS A 133 9.75 5.23 0.34
C CYS A 133 8.41 5.66 -0.26
N THR A 134 8.35 6.89 -0.75
CA THR A 134 7.16 7.44 -1.42
C THR A 134 7.37 7.59 -2.91
N TYR A 135 6.28 7.35 -3.66
CA TYR A 135 6.17 7.57 -5.08
C TYR A 135 4.98 8.48 -5.35
N VAL A 136 5.22 9.65 -5.88
CA VAL A 136 4.17 10.58 -6.33
C VAL A 136 3.92 10.33 -7.81
N LEU A 137 2.71 9.91 -8.16
CA LEU A 137 2.33 9.43 -9.47
C LEU A 137 1.33 10.42 -10.10
N THR A 138 1.78 11.19 -11.07
CA THR A 138 0.98 12.23 -11.75
C THR A 138 0.74 11.93 -13.21
N ASP A 139 1.71 11.33 -13.90
CA ASP A 139 1.67 11.14 -15.34
C ASP A 139 1.01 9.81 -15.66
N ASN A 140 -0.27 9.87 -16.01
CA ASN A 140 -0.99 8.70 -16.48
C ASN A 140 -0.57 8.35 -17.89
N LEU A 141 0.16 7.26 -18.06
CA LEU A 141 0.51 6.72 -19.36
C LEU A 141 -0.71 6.04 -20.00
N LEU A 142 -0.76 6.03 -21.32
CA LEU A 142 -1.80 5.32 -22.04
C LEU A 142 -1.82 3.83 -21.64
N SER A 143 -2.99 3.35 -21.26
CA SER A 143 -3.24 1.95 -20.91
C SER A 143 -4.18 1.35 -21.95
N ASN A 144 -4.04 0.05 -22.23
CA ASN A 144 -5.00 -0.67 -23.07
C ASN A 144 -6.35 -0.90 -22.36
N ASP A 145 -6.43 -0.60 -21.06
CA ASP A 145 -7.65 -0.65 -20.26
C ASP A 145 -7.94 0.77 -19.75
N ASP A 146 -8.94 1.43 -20.33
CA ASP A 146 -9.35 2.80 -19.99
C ASP A 146 -9.76 2.98 -18.52
N LYS A 147 -10.01 1.87 -17.81
CA LYS A 147 -10.34 1.87 -16.38
C LYS A 147 -9.11 1.86 -15.48
N LEU A 148 -7.92 1.68 -16.03
CA LEU A 148 -6.66 1.61 -15.28
C LEU A 148 -5.74 2.76 -15.67
N ARG A 149 -5.31 3.52 -14.68
CA ARG A 149 -4.21 4.49 -14.83
C ARG A 149 -2.89 3.75 -14.74
N ARG A 150 -1.99 4.00 -15.66
CA ARG A 150 -0.68 3.36 -15.76
C ARG A 150 0.44 4.33 -15.41
N PHE A 151 1.41 3.87 -14.61
CA PHE A 151 2.56 4.64 -14.18
C PHE A 151 3.83 3.79 -14.25
N GLN A 152 4.96 4.42 -14.59
CA GLN A 152 6.27 3.78 -14.64
C GLN A 152 7.27 4.52 -13.74
N PRO A 153 7.12 4.45 -12.41
CA PRO A 153 8.01 5.13 -11.51
C PRO A 153 9.41 4.48 -11.51
N ILE A 154 10.44 5.32 -11.35
CA ILE A 154 11.81 4.82 -11.16
C ILE A 154 11.90 4.15 -9.79
N LYS A 155 12.47 2.96 -9.74
CA LYS A 155 12.68 2.21 -8.49
C LYS A 155 13.64 2.94 -7.57
N LYS A 156 13.13 3.42 -6.42
CA LYS A 156 13.91 4.18 -5.42
C LYS A 156 14.44 3.30 -4.28
N MET A 157 13.83 2.15 -4.00
CA MET A 157 14.11 1.35 -2.80
C MET A 157 14.28 -0.14 -3.08
N HIS A 158 15.14 -0.80 -2.28
CA HIS A 158 15.32 -2.24 -2.30
C HIS A 158 14.22 -2.94 -1.47
N VAL A 159 13.14 -3.36 -2.12
CA VAL A 159 11.94 -3.87 -1.44
C VAL A 159 12.05 -5.31 -0.95
N SER A 160 12.97 -6.10 -1.50
CA SER A 160 13.10 -7.53 -1.18
C SER A 160 14.50 -8.03 -1.49
N PRO A 161 15.10 -8.90 -0.65
CA PRO A 161 16.39 -9.50 -0.93
C PRO A 161 16.38 -10.44 -2.15
N PHE A 162 15.20 -10.80 -2.66
CA PHE A 162 15.07 -11.64 -3.86
C PHE A 162 14.74 -10.83 -5.12
N MET A 163 15.01 -9.50 -5.10
CA MET A 163 14.73 -8.62 -6.23
C MET A 163 15.84 -7.61 -6.44
N SER A 164 16.41 -7.57 -7.64
CA SER A 164 17.43 -6.57 -8.01
C SER A 164 16.89 -5.14 -7.96
N MET A 165 17.80 -4.16 -7.82
CA MET A 165 17.45 -2.74 -8.03
C MET A 165 17.26 -2.41 -9.51
N GLU A 166 17.90 -3.13 -10.41
CA GLU A 166 17.84 -2.94 -11.86
C GLU A 166 16.61 -3.62 -12.46
N VAL A 167 15.44 -3.07 -12.20
CA VAL A 167 14.16 -3.54 -12.74
C VAL A 167 13.26 -2.35 -13.06
N ASP A 168 12.48 -2.50 -14.11
CA ASP A 168 11.49 -1.52 -14.54
C ASP A 168 10.17 -1.79 -13.81
N TYR A 169 9.57 -0.74 -13.28
CA TYR A 169 8.26 -0.77 -12.65
C TYR A 169 7.18 -0.42 -13.66
N ASP A 170 6.07 -1.15 -13.63
CA ASP A 170 4.87 -0.87 -14.39
C ASP A 170 3.66 -1.06 -13.46
N TRP A 171 3.07 0.05 -13.02
CA TRP A 171 2.05 0.09 -11.99
C TRP A 171 0.72 0.54 -12.56
N PHE A 172 -0.35 -0.12 -12.14
CA PHE A 172 -1.70 0.13 -12.59
C PHE A 172 -2.64 0.30 -11.40
N PHE A 173 -3.47 1.34 -11.45
CA PHE A 173 -4.46 1.65 -10.43
C PHE A 173 -5.79 2.00 -11.12
N ASN A 174 -6.89 1.45 -10.64
CA ASN A 174 -8.18 2.04 -10.98
C ASN A 174 -8.55 3.13 -9.97
N GLU A 175 -9.48 3.97 -10.36
CA GLU A 175 -10.16 4.86 -9.44
C GLU A 175 -11.03 4.03 -8.49
N PRO A 176 -10.92 4.22 -7.14
CA PRO A 176 -11.73 3.48 -6.17
C PRO A 176 -13.23 3.69 -6.40
N ALA A 177 -13.97 2.59 -6.52
CA ALA A 177 -15.42 2.57 -6.65
C ALA A 177 -15.98 1.32 -5.94
N GLU A 178 -16.86 0.53 -6.56
CA GLU A 178 -17.31 -0.78 -6.04
C GLU A 178 -16.19 -1.83 -6.02
N LYS A 179 -15.17 -1.62 -6.86
CA LYS A 179 -13.97 -2.47 -6.93
C LYS A 179 -12.73 -1.59 -6.89
N LEU A 180 -11.71 -2.08 -6.20
CA LEU A 180 -10.39 -1.48 -6.19
C LEU A 180 -9.38 -2.49 -6.70
N THR A 181 -8.56 -2.07 -7.67
CA THR A 181 -7.53 -2.89 -8.28
C THR A 181 -6.22 -2.12 -8.30
N VAL A 182 -5.17 -2.75 -7.79
CA VAL A 182 -3.79 -2.29 -7.92
C VAL A 182 -2.98 -3.42 -8.51
N LYS A 183 -2.20 -3.15 -9.55
CA LYS A 183 -1.26 -4.11 -10.14
C LYS A 183 0.10 -3.46 -10.21
N MET A 184 1.12 -4.18 -9.79
CA MET A 184 2.51 -3.76 -9.81
C MET A 184 3.32 -4.86 -10.48
N SER A 185 3.84 -4.56 -11.67
CA SER A 185 4.66 -5.49 -12.45
C SER A 185 6.12 -5.03 -12.44
N ASN A 186 7.02 -5.99 -12.36
CA ASN A 186 8.44 -5.75 -12.49
C ASN A 186 8.99 -6.49 -13.70
N SER A 187 9.68 -5.76 -14.57
CA SER A 187 10.29 -6.29 -15.78
C SER A 187 11.80 -6.02 -15.83
N LYS A 188 12.47 -6.82 -16.61
CA LYS A 188 13.88 -6.64 -16.98
C LYS A 188 14.02 -6.97 -18.45
N LYS A 189 14.64 -6.08 -19.22
CA LYS A 189 14.78 -6.23 -20.69
C LYS A 189 13.43 -6.52 -21.36
N ASN A 190 12.40 -5.76 -21.02
CA ASN A 190 11.03 -5.88 -21.53
C ASN A 190 10.31 -7.21 -21.22
N LYS A 191 10.87 -8.06 -20.34
CA LYS A 191 10.23 -9.30 -19.89
C LYS A 191 9.76 -9.16 -18.46
N THR A 192 8.45 -9.24 -18.24
CA THR A 192 7.86 -9.25 -16.90
C THR A 192 8.15 -10.57 -16.22
N PHE A 193 8.74 -10.53 -15.05
CA PHE A 193 9.10 -11.70 -14.25
C PHE A 193 8.40 -11.76 -12.89
N PHE A 194 7.81 -10.64 -12.44
CA PHE A 194 7.10 -10.57 -11.17
C PHE A 194 5.88 -9.67 -11.27
N ASN A 195 4.77 -10.11 -10.67
CA ASN A 195 3.54 -9.36 -10.55
C ASN A 195 3.02 -9.44 -9.11
N ALA A 196 2.65 -8.30 -8.56
CA ALA A 196 1.84 -8.19 -7.35
C ALA A 196 0.52 -7.53 -7.73
N SER A 197 -0.59 -8.09 -7.27
CA SER A 197 -1.91 -7.50 -7.50
C SER A 197 -2.78 -7.56 -6.26
N ILE A 198 -3.56 -6.51 -6.07
CA ILE A 198 -4.59 -6.38 -5.04
C ILE A 198 -5.92 -6.23 -5.78
N GLY A 199 -6.88 -7.09 -5.48
CA GLY A 199 -8.24 -7.01 -6.01
C GLY A 199 -9.23 -7.05 -4.87
N LEU A 200 -9.92 -5.94 -4.63
CA LEU A 200 -10.79 -5.74 -3.47
C LEU A 200 -12.19 -5.29 -3.91
N LYS A 201 -13.18 -5.56 -3.07
CA LYS A 201 -14.56 -5.11 -3.20
C LYS A 201 -14.94 -4.19 -2.05
N ARG A 202 -15.73 -3.17 -2.34
CA ARG A 202 -16.23 -2.22 -1.37
C ARG A 202 -17.19 -2.88 -0.39
N VAL A 203 -17.04 -2.54 0.89
CA VAL A 203 -17.94 -2.91 1.98
C VAL A 203 -18.18 -1.66 2.83
N SER A 204 -19.42 -1.30 3.06
CA SER A 204 -19.76 -0.12 3.87
C SER A 204 -19.31 -0.30 5.32
N ILE A 205 -18.87 0.79 5.96
CA ILE A 205 -18.55 0.82 7.39
C ILE A 205 -19.87 0.73 8.19
N SER A 206 -19.97 -0.28 9.03
CA SER A 206 -21.05 -0.49 9.99
C SER A 206 -20.52 -1.28 11.19
N SER A 207 -21.24 -1.29 12.31
CA SER A 207 -20.86 -2.09 13.48
C SER A 207 -20.68 -3.57 13.13
N LEU A 208 -21.56 -4.10 12.27
CA LEU A 208 -21.53 -5.50 11.83
C LEU A 208 -20.31 -5.77 10.92
N SER A 209 -20.06 -4.93 9.92
CA SER A 209 -18.91 -5.10 9.01
C SER A 209 -17.58 -4.97 9.75
N LEU A 210 -17.46 -4.00 10.66
CA LEU A 210 -16.26 -3.80 11.47
C LEU A 210 -16.02 -4.98 12.44
N ALA A 211 -17.07 -5.47 13.13
CA ALA A 211 -16.97 -6.66 13.99
C ALA A 211 -16.57 -7.90 13.17
N ARG A 212 -17.19 -8.07 11.99
CA ARG A 212 -16.85 -9.14 11.05
C ARG A 212 -15.35 -9.08 10.66
N MET A 213 -14.79 -7.90 10.38
CA MET A 213 -13.36 -7.78 10.05
C MET A 213 -12.47 -8.27 11.20
N LEU A 214 -12.76 -7.92 12.44
CA LEU A 214 -11.98 -8.39 13.59
C LEU A 214 -12.08 -9.91 13.79
N ILE A 215 -13.23 -10.52 13.49
CA ILE A 215 -13.45 -11.96 13.63
C ILE A 215 -12.82 -12.74 12.48
N MET A 216 -13.01 -12.28 11.24
CA MET A 216 -12.54 -13.00 10.05
C MET A 216 -11.04 -12.84 9.80
N TYR A 217 -10.45 -11.75 10.31
CA TYR A 217 -9.04 -11.41 10.16
C TYR A 217 -8.34 -11.19 11.50
N PRO A 218 -8.45 -12.15 12.45
CA PRO A 218 -7.80 -11.99 13.74
C PRO A 218 -6.29 -11.88 13.53
N LEU A 219 -5.69 -10.91 14.22
CA LEU A 219 -4.24 -10.69 14.16
C LEU A 219 -3.71 -10.57 12.70
N ILE A 220 -4.45 -9.87 11.84
CA ILE A 220 -4.12 -9.74 10.41
C ILE A 220 -2.67 -9.29 10.20
N THR A 221 -2.19 -8.37 11.01
CA THR A 221 -0.83 -7.84 10.96
C THR A 221 0.22 -8.94 11.18
N LEU A 222 0.05 -9.77 12.21
CA LEU A 222 0.93 -10.90 12.48
C LEU A 222 0.88 -11.93 11.36
N LYS A 223 -0.31 -12.21 10.83
CA LYS A 223 -0.50 -13.13 9.70
C LYS A 223 0.23 -12.66 8.45
N ILE A 224 0.20 -11.36 8.15
CA ILE A 224 0.92 -10.77 7.01
C ILE A 224 2.42 -10.92 7.21
N ILE A 225 2.96 -10.56 8.38
CA ILE A 225 4.39 -10.67 8.67
C ILE A 225 4.86 -12.11 8.59
N PHE A 226 4.15 -13.02 9.26
CA PHE A 226 4.49 -14.45 9.23
C PHE A 226 4.43 -14.98 7.78
N GLY A 227 3.42 -14.59 7.02
CA GLY A 227 3.29 -14.91 5.61
C GLY A 227 4.49 -14.45 4.78
N ILE A 228 4.95 -13.21 4.95
CA ILE A 228 6.11 -12.67 4.23
C ILE A 228 7.39 -13.46 4.55
N HIS A 229 7.67 -13.72 5.83
CA HIS A 229 8.85 -14.49 6.23
C HIS A 229 8.78 -15.94 5.75
N PHE A 230 7.60 -16.56 5.79
CA PHE A 230 7.39 -17.90 5.26
C PHE A 230 7.60 -17.99 3.76
N GLN A 231 7.13 -17.00 2.99
CA GLN A 231 7.40 -16.95 1.55
C GLN A 231 8.88 -16.68 1.26
N ALA A 232 9.54 -15.83 2.06
CA ALA A 232 10.98 -15.62 1.95
C ALA A 232 11.77 -16.90 2.22
N LEU A 233 11.43 -17.68 3.25
CA LEU A 233 12.02 -18.97 3.54
C LEU A 233 11.82 -19.97 2.37
N LYS A 234 10.62 -20.03 1.79
CA LYS A 234 10.36 -20.87 0.62
C LYS A 234 11.23 -20.49 -0.58
N LEU A 235 11.42 -19.20 -0.85
CA LEU A 235 12.30 -18.73 -1.93
C LEU A 235 13.76 -19.07 -1.65
N TRP A 236 14.20 -18.94 -0.40
CA TRP A 236 15.55 -19.32 0.02
C TRP A 236 15.81 -20.82 -0.14
N LEU A 237 14.89 -21.67 0.33
CA LEU A 237 14.96 -23.13 0.15
C LEU A 237 14.97 -23.54 -1.35
N LYS A 238 14.29 -22.79 -2.20
CA LYS A 238 14.33 -22.97 -3.66
C LYS A 238 15.60 -22.42 -4.30
N LYS A 239 16.58 -21.94 -3.51
CA LYS A 239 17.85 -21.33 -4.00
C LYS A 239 17.63 -20.14 -4.93
N CYS A 240 16.60 -19.32 -4.66
CA CYS A 240 16.38 -18.07 -5.38
C CYS A 240 17.57 -17.11 -5.14
N PRO A 241 18.12 -16.43 -6.18
CA PRO A 241 19.23 -15.49 -6.01
C PRO A 241 18.93 -14.44 -4.94
N PHE A 242 19.93 -14.22 -4.09
CA PHE A 242 19.86 -13.26 -2.99
C PHE A 242 20.68 -12.01 -3.34
N TYR A 243 20.07 -10.84 -3.22
CA TYR A 243 20.68 -9.54 -3.50
C TYR A 243 20.96 -8.81 -2.19
N VAL A 244 22.21 -8.49 -1.95
CA VAL A 244 22.64 -7.73 -0.76
C VAL A 244 22.10 -6.30 -0.86
N HIS A 245 21.63 -5.76 0.27
CA HIS A 245 21.13 -4.40 0.35
C HIS A 245 22.19 -3.38 -0.10
N PRO A 246 21.86 -2.37 -0.94
CA PRO A 246 22.82 -1.42 -1.49
C PRO A 246 23.70 -0.71 -0.44
N ALA A 247 23.12 -0.35 0.72
CA ALA A 247 23.86 0.28 1.81
C ALA A 247 25.00 -0.59 2.38
N LYS A 248 24.86 -1.93 2.33
CA LYS A 248 25.89 -2.86 2.82
C LYS A 248 27.00 -3.14 1.80
N ARG A 249 26.82 -2.76 0.53
CA ARG A 249 27.86 -2.89 -0.51
C ARG A 249 28.98 -1.86 -0.38
N LYS A 250 28.71 -0.71 0.25
CA LYS A 250 29.66 0.40 0.42
C LYS A 250 30.67 0.21 1.55
N THR A 251 30.53 -0.83 2.38
CA THR A 251 31.42 -1.09 3.54
C THR A 251 32.58 -2.05 3.25
N ASN A 252 32.70 -2.56 2.03
CA ASN A 252 33.75 -3.52 1.64
C ASN A 252 34.71 -2.99 0.57
N THR A 253 34.91 -1.65 0.49
CA THR A 253 35.94 -1.01 -0.35
C THR A 253 36.87 -0.17 0.50
#